data_d52af808acc80bfd628496b8c3c93a15
#
_entry.id   d52af808acc80bfd628496b8c3c93a15
#
_cell.length_a   1.000
_cell.length_b   1.000
_cell.length_c   1.000
_cell.angle_alpha   90.00
_cell.angle_beta   90.00
_cell.angle_gamma   90.00
#
_symmetry.space_group_name_H-M   'P 1'
#
loop_
_entity.id
_entity.type
_entity.pdbx_description
1 polymer ?
#
loop_
_entity_poly.entity_id
_entity_poly.type
_entity_poly.pdbx_seq_one_letter_code
_entity_poly.pdbx_strand_id
1 'polypeptide(L)'
;MDRRDERVISTGEKMRIVALEEHFLVPPLVHAHFDASSNPGYSPESDIVLGDLDVGRLAAMDEHGITQQVISASMPGADLLDGGAGIRFAEETNNRLGVAVRRHPNRFGGFAHLPMREPDAAADELERAVSDLGFRGAMVNGLTDGRFLDDERFTPVLARAVALDVPIYIHPNLPPKAVYDCYYDGLPGRAGPLLASGIFGWHSETAIHVLRLALAGTFEKFPGLTVIVGHMGEMLPFMLGRADDVLLSRGANPISHTIVDNVYITTSGVFHLSPFLNALTAFGADRIMFSVDYPYSANAPARKFLDALPLSPADRIKIAHGNADRILKLDASTKFDAHAQTAM
;
A
#
# COMPACT_ATOMS: atom_id res chain seq x y z
N MET A 1 -21.09 -39.51 12.57
CA MET A 1 -21.84 -39.00 11.40
C MET A 1 -22.29 -37.60 11.75
N ASP A 2 -21.40 -36.65 11.56
CA ASP A 2 -21.58 -35.24 12.00
C ASP A 2 -21.66 -34.38 10.73
N ARG A 3 -22.83 -33.85 10.47
CA ARG A 3 -23.12 -32.99 9.32
C ARG A 3 -22.76 -31.57 9.78
N ARG A 4 -21.52 -31.10 9.51
CA ARG A 4 -21.17 -29.70 9.66
C ARG A 4 -21.50 -28.94 8.37
N ASP A 5 -22.47 -28.08 8.51
CA ASP A 5 -22.82 -26.86 7.79
C ASP A 5 -21.99 -26.53 6.51
N GLU A 6 -22.47 -27.04 5.40
CA GLU A 6 -22.35 -26.37 4.12
C GLU A 6 -23.36 -25.22 4.10
N ARG A 7 -22.98 -24.02 4.55
CA ARG A 7 -23.74 -22.81 4.22
C ARG A 7 -23.61 -22.57 2.73
N VAL A 8 -24.56 -23.06 1.98
CA VAL A 8 -24.83 -22.65 0.60
C VAL A 8 -24.96 -21.12 0.61
N ILE A 9 -24.01 -20.42 -0.02
CA ILE A 9 -24.08 -18.98 -0.23
C ILE A 9 -25.36 -18.73 -1.03
N SER A 10 -26.31 -18.05 -0.40
CA SER A 10 -27.56 -17.59 -1.00
C SER A 10 -27.22 -16.76 -2.24
N THR A 11 -27.75 -17.14 -3.38
CA THR A 11 -27.65 -16.44 -4.66
C THR A 11 -28.33 -15.07 -4.55
N GLY A 12 -27.57 -14.02 -4.15
CA GLY A 12 -28.10 -12.66 -4.05
C GLY A 12 -27.25 -11.65 -3.29
N GLU A 13 -26.35 -12.07 -2.41
CA GLU A 13 -25.46 -11.16 -1.72
C GLU A 13 -24.24 -10.80 -2.59
N LYS A 14 -24.07 -9.50 -2.86
CA LYS A 14 -22.87 -9.01 -3.57
C LYS A 14 -21.64 -9.32 -2.72
N MET A 15 -20.64 -9.97 -3.30
CA MET A 15 -19.35 -10.22 -2.64
C MET A 15 -18.74 -8.91 -2.14
N ARG A 16 -18.32 -8.87 -0.86
CA ARG A 16 -17.54 -7.78 -0.32
C ARG A 16 -16.20 -7.69 -1.08
N ILE A 17 -15.76 -6.46 -1.39
CA ILE A 17 -14.46 -6.18 -2.02
C ILE A 17 -13.80 -5.03 -1.27
N VAL A 18 -12.56 -5.26 -0.84
CA VAL A 18 -11.69 -4.25 -0.21
C VAL A 18 -10.50 -3.99 -1.12
N ALA A 19 -10.26 -2.73 -1.42
CA ALA A 19 -9.10 -2.28 -2.20
C ALA A 19 -8.22 -1.37 -1.33
N LEU A 20 -6.89 -1.52 -1.34
CA LEU A 20 -6.02 -0.91 -0.34
C LEU A 20 -4.78 -0.16 -0.87
N GLU A 21 -4.66 0.06 -2.14
CA GLU A 21 -3.69 0.99 -2.75
C GLU A 21 -4.49 1.98 -3.60
N GLU A 22 -5.16 2.87 -2.88
CA GLU A 22 -6.10 3.82 -3.43
C GLU A 22 -5.65 5.22 -3.01
N HIS A 23 -5.42 6.07 -3.97
CA HIS A 23 -4.69 7.32 -3.73
C HIS A 23 -5.57 8.54 -3.63
N PHE A 24 -5.10 9.52 -2.85
CA PHE A 24 -5.67 10.86 -2.78
C PHE A 24 -4.57 11.92 -2.64
N LEU A 25 -4.95 13.16 -2.84
CA LEU A 25 -4.13 14.33 -2.51
C LEU A 25 -4.99 15.37 -1.77
N VAL A 26 -4.33 16.33 -1.17
CA VAL A 26 -4.91 17.59 -0.71
C VAL A 26 -4.39 18.69 -1.65
N PRO A 27 -5.04 18.95 -2.81
CA PRO A 27 -4.44 19.80 -3.86
C PRO A 27 -4.01 21.18 -3.38
N PRO A 28 -4.79 21.92 -2.54
CA PRO A 28 -4.33 23.22 -2.03
C PRO A 28 -3.06 23.13 -1.19
N LEU A 29 -2.91 22.05 -0.41
CA LEU A 29 -1.71 21.82 0.41
C LEU A 29 -0.51 21.45 -0.46
N VAL A 30 -0.71 20.58 -1.46
CA VAL A 30 0.35 20.23 -2.41
C VAL A 30 0.83 21.46 -3.17
N HIS A 31 -0.07 22.28 -3.72
CA HIS A 31 0.27 23.49 -4.48
C HIS A 31 0.95 24.59 -3.63
N ALA A 32 0.73 24.59 -2.32
CA ALA A 32 1.40 25.53 -1.42
C ALA A 32 2.89 25.18 -1.19
N HIS A 33 3.28 23.92 -1.41
CA HIS A 33 4.63 23.44 -1.09
C HIS A 33 5.41 22.96 -2.32
N PHE A 34 4.72 22.55 -3.40
CA PHE A 34 5.34 21.92 -4.56
C PHE A 34 4.88 22.60 -5.86
N ASP A 35 5.80 22.70 -6.81
CA ASP A 35 5.42 23.02 -8.19
C ASP A 35 4.75 21.79 -8.82
N ALA A 36 3.45 21.89 -9.04
CA ALA A 36 2.64 20.83 -9.62
C ALA A 36 3.18 20.35 -10.98
N SER A 37 3.76 21.25 -11.77
CA SER A 37 4.35 20.93 -13.07
C SER A 37 5.57 20.01 -12.98
N SER A 38 6.18 19.87 -11.82
CA SER A 38 7.31 18.96 -11.57
C SER A 38 6.92 17.50 -11.47
N ASN A 39 5.64 17.18 -11.28
CA ASN A 39 5.14 15.81 -11.25
C ASN A 39 4.78 15.34 -12.67
N PRO A 40 5.45 14.32 -13.24
CA PRO A 40 5.19 13.85 -14.60
C PRO A 40 3.78 13.34 -14.86
N GLY A 41 3.03 12.97 -13.83
CA GLY A 41 1.63 12.50 -13.89
C GLY A 41 0.60 13.57 -13.57
N TYR A 42 1.01 14.81 -13.30
CA TYR A 42 0.10 15.88 -12.91
C TYR A 42 -0.73 16.41 -14.10
N SER A 43 -2.00 16.60 -13.84
CA SER A 43 -2.90 17.43 -14.66
C SER A 43 -3.94 18.09 -13.73
N PRO A 44 -4.57 19.20 -14.12
CA PRO A 44 -5.66 19.79 -13.34
C PRO A 44 -6.83 18.81 -13.09
N GLU A 45 -7.08 17.90 -14.02
CA GLU A 45 -8.10 16.87 -13.90
C GLU A 45 -7.73 15.85 -12.83
N SER A 46 -6.43 15.53 -12.67
CA SER A 46 -5.96 14.61 -11.61
C SER A 46 -6.22 15.18 -10.22
N ASP A 47 -6.12 16.50 -10.02
CA ASP A 47 -6.45 17.14 -8.74
C ASP A 47 -7.91 16.95 -8.34
N ILE A 48 -8.82 17.00 -9.31
CA ILE A 48 -10.26 16.81 -9.06
C ILE A 48 -10.49 15.38 -8.54
N VAL A 49 -9.94 14.39 -9.21
CA VAL A 49 -10.17 12.98 -8.88
C VAL A 49 -9.42 12.57 -7.61
N LEU A 50 -8.17 13.00 -7.46
CA LEU A 50 -7.36 12.71 -6.26
C LEU A 50 -7.87 13.47 -5.04
N GLY A 51 -8.40 14.70 -5.22
CA GLY A 51 -8.97 15.49 -4.13
C GLY A 51 -10.36 15.04 -3.68
N ASP A 52 -11.04 14.18 -4.45
CA ASP A 52 -12.37 13.69 -4.14
C ASP A 52 -12.33 12.52 -3.14
N LEU A 53 -12.73 12.81 -1.93
CA LEU A 53 -12.93 11.84 -0.84
C LEU A 53 -14.42 11.72 -0.46
N ASP A 54 -15.32 11.94 -1.41
CA ASP A 54 -16.77 11.92 -1.17
C ASP A 54 -17.54 11.39 -2.41
N VAL A 55 -18.37 12.21 -3.02
CA VAL A 55 -19.43 11.81 -3.96
C VAL A 55 -18.90 11.07 -5.19
N GLY A 56 -17.92 11.60 -5.89
CA GLY A 56 -17.42 11.00 -7.12
C GLY A 56 -16.66 9.69 -6.86
N ARG A 57 -15.84 9.66 -5.81
CA ARG A 57 -15.14 8.42 -5.41
C ARG A 57 -16.11 7.33 -4.99
N LEU A 58 -17.12 7.66 -4.18
CA LEU A 58 -18.14 6.70 -3.77
C LEU A 58 -18.93 6.18 -4.97
N ALA A 59 -19.31 7.04 -5.90
CA ALA A 59 -20.00 6.62 -7.12
C ALA A 59 -19.13 5.68 -7.98
N ALA A 60 -17.84 5.97 -8.15
CA ALA A 60 -16.89 5.11 -8.86
C ALA A 60 -16.70 3.74 -8.19
N MET A 61 -16.73 3.69 -6.85
CA MET A 61 -16.72 2.43 -6.09
C MET A 61 -18.03 1.64 -6.32
N ASP A 62 -19.17 2.29 -6.21
CA ASP A 62 -20.50 1.66 -6.33
C ASP A 62 -20.73 1.08 -7.71
N GLU A 63 -20.33 1.78 -8.77
CA GLU A 63 -20.42 1.33 -10.16
C GLU A 63 -19.73 -0.02 -10.37
N HIS A 64 -18.61 -0.25 -9.67
CA HIS A 64 -17.80 -1.47 -9.83
C HIS A 64 -17.90 -2.43 -8.63
N GLY A 65 -18.78 -2.15 -7.66
CA GLY A 65 -19.03 -3.01 -6.52
C GLY A 65 -17.87 -3.10 -5.52
N ILE A 66 -17.00 -2.07 -5.46
CA ILE A 66 -15.96 -1.96 -4.44
C ILE A 66 -16.63 -1.51 -3.14
N THR A 67 -16.57 -2.36 -2.11
CA THR A 67 -17.27 -2.12 -0.85
C THR A 67 -16.51 -1.10 0.00
N GLN A 68 -15.18 -1.23 0.07
CA GLN A 68 -14.34 -0.37 0.91
C GLN A 68 -13.00 -0.11 0.23
N GLN A 69 -12.50 1.12 0.37
CA GLN A 69 -11.14 1.50 0.00
C GLN A 69 -10.33 1.85 1.25
N VAL A 70 -9.07 1.41 1.34
CA VAL A 70 -8.09 1.93 2.28
C VAL A 70 -7.20 2.89 1.51
N ILE A 71 -7.29 4.17 1.87
CA ILE A 71 -6.81 5.29 1.08
C ILE A 71 -5.48 5.80 1.64
N SER A 72 -4.57 6.19 0.77
CA SER A 72 -3.25 6.73 1.10
C SER A 72 -2.94 8.00 0.32
N ALA A 73 -2.10 8.86 0.89
CA ALA A 73 -1.63 10.03 0.16
C ALA A 73 -0.67 9.64 -0.98
N SER A 74 -0.91 10.21 -2.16
CA SER A 74 0.01 10.12 -3.28
C SER A 74 1.17 11.11 -3.14
N MET A 75 2.22 10.92 -3.94
CA MET A 75 3.32 11.89 -4.09
C MET A 75 2.90 13.11 -4.94
N PRO A 76 3.51 14.29 -4.70
CA PRO A 76 4.56 14.62 -3.71
C PRO A 76 4.01 14.76 -2.28
N GLY A 77 4.85 14.54 -1.29
CA GLY A 77 4.43 14.50 0.11
C GLY A 77 5.48 14.97 1.14
N ALA A 78 5.22 14.68 2.41
CA ALA A 78 6.02 15.09 3.56
C ALA A 78 7.49 14.66 3.48
N ASP A 79 7.78 13.54 2.84
CA ASP A 79 9.12 13.00 2.61
C ASP A 79 10.02 13.86 1.72
N LEU A 80 9.46 14.85 1.03
CA LEU A 80 10.22 15.86 0.27
C LEU A 80 10.42 17.17 1.03
N LEU A 81 9.86 17.30 2.24
CA LEU A 81 9.93 18.49 3.08
C LEU A 81 10.79 18.25 4.33
N ASP A 82 11.52 19.28 4.75
CA ASP A 82 12.40 19.18 5.91
C ASP A 82 11.70 19.62 7.21
N GLY A 83 12.09 18.98 8.32
CA GLY A 83 11.75 19.36 9.67
C GLY A 83 10.26 19.61 9.90
N GLY A 84 9.95 20.70 10.59
CA GLY A 84 8.56 21.04 10.95
C GLY A 84 7.62 21.26 9.76
N ALA A 85 8.11 21.52 8.55
CA ALA A 85 7.26 21.64 7.37
C ALA A 85 6.72 20.26 6.95
N GLY A 86 7.58 19.23 6.93
CA GLY A 86 7.18 17.86 6.64
C GLY A 86 6.21 17.31 7.69
N ILE A 87 6.45 17.58 8.98
CA ILE A 87 5.57 17.17 10.09
C ILE A 87 4.17 17.75 9.89
N ARG A 88 4.04 19.07 9.72
CA ARG A 88 2.74 19.73 9.53
C ARG A 88 2.03 19.27 8.27
N PHE A 89 2.76 19.03 7.17
CA PHE A 89 2.19 18.53 5.94
C PHE A 89 1.57 17.13 6.14
N ALA A 90 2.26 16.24 6.83
CA ALA A 90 1.78 14.90 7.15
C ALA A 90 0.52 14.96 8.03
N GLU A 91 0.56 15.72 9.12
CA GLU A 91 -0.58 15.91 10.03
C GLU A 91 -1.82 16.46 9.32
N GLU A 92 -1.66 17.50 8.49
CA GLU A 92 -2.78 18.10 7.75
C GLU A 92 -3.37 17.13 6.72
N THR A 93 -2.50 16.40 5.99
CA THR A 93 -2.90 15.37 5.04
C THR A 93 -3.70 14.27 5.74
N ASN A 94 -3.21 13.73 6.86
CA ASN A 94 -3.88 12.70 7.62
C ASN A 94 -5.19 13.20 8.25
N ASN A 95 -5.24 14.42 8.75
CA ASN A 95 -6.45 15.03 9.27
C ASN A 95 -7.53 15.13 8.19
N ARG A 96 -7.16 15.48 6.96
CA ARG A 96 -8.10 15.56 5.83
C ARG A 96 -8.69 14.19 5.50
N LEU A 97 -7.85 13.15 5.43
CA LEU A 97 -8.32 11.77 5.21
C LEU A 97 -9.16 11.28 6.41
N GLY A 98 -8.74 11.59 7.65
CA GLY A 98 -9.48 11.22 8.86
C GLY A 98 -10.90 11.77 8.91
N VAL A 99 -11.14 12.98 8.36
CA VAL A 99 -12.51 13.51 8.20
C VAL A 99 -13.34 12.63 7.26
N ALA A 100 -12.79 12.21 6.13
CA ALA A 100 -13.50 11.35 5.18
C ALA A 100 -13.77 9.95 5.76
N VAL A 101 -12.79 9.35 6.44
CA VAL A 101 -12.94 8.05 7.12
C VAL A 101 -14.07 8.11 8.18
N ARG A 102 -14.10 9.16 9.01
CA ARG A 102 -15.20 9.34 10.00
C ARG A 102 -16.56 9.55 9.35
N ARG A 103 -16.61 10.23 8.19
CA ARG A 103 -17.85 10.45 7.45
C ARG A 103 -18.38 9.16 6.81
N HIS A 104 -17.48 8.30 6.35
CA HIS A 104 -17.80 7.08 5.60
C HIS A 104 -17.08 5.84 6.18
N PRO A 105 -17.29 5.47 7.47
CA PRO A 105 -16.48 4.48 8.18
C PRO A 105 -16.56 3.07 7.60
N ASN A 106 -17.65 2.75 6.90
CA ASN A 106 -17.84 1.45 6.24
C ASN A 106 -17.34 1.45 4.78
N ARG A 107 -16.89 2.60 4.27
CA ARG A 107 -16.45 2.77 2.88
C ARG A 107 -14.99 3.13 2.78
N PHE A 108 -14.44 3.83 3.77
CA PHE A 108 -13.07 4.27 3.78
C PHE A 108 -12.32 3.80 5.01
N GLY A 109 -11.09 3.36 4.82
CA GLY A 109 -10.02 3.28 5.80
C GLY A 109 -8.88 4.19 5.37
N GLY A 110 -7.86 4.36 6.21
CA GLY A 110 -6.70 5.19 5.89
C GLY A 110 -5.38 4.50 6.19
N PHE A 111 -4.36 4.75 5.35
CA PHE A 111 -2.96 4.60 5.70
C PHE A 111 -2.38 5.98 6.02
N ALA A 112 -1.60 6.06 7.09
CA ALA A 112 -0.96 7.29 7.51
C ALA A 112 0.13 7.71 6.50
N HIS A 113 0.15 9.00 6.17
CA HIS A 113 1.26 9.66 5.52
C HIS A 113 2.24 10.12 6.59
N LEU A 114 3.53 9.80 6.46
CA LEU A 114 4.51 9.99 7.53
C LEU A 114 5.61 10.97 7.10
N PRO A 115 6.09 11.84 8.00
CA PRO A 115 7.24 12.71 7.75
C PRO A 115 8.56 11.94 7.94
N MET A 116 8.87 11.04 7.00
CA MET A 116 9.94 10.05 7.13
C MET A 116 11.36 10.62 7.28
N ARG A 117 11.57 11.92 6.94
CA ARG A 117 12.85 12.60 7.22
C ARG A 117 13.08 12.85 8.71
N GLU A 118 12.01 12.82 9.52
CA GLU A 118 12.01 12.98 10.97
C GLU A 118 11.45 11.71 11.62
N PRO A 119 12.23 10.62 11.73
CA PRO A 119 11.70 9.29 12.07
C PRO A 119 11.00 9.19 13.42
N ASP A 120 11.42 9.96 14.43
CA ASP A 120 10.73 10.01 15.71
C ASP A 120 9.33 10.65 15.57
N ALA A 121 9.25 11.78 14.87
CA ALA A 121 7.97 12.42 14.57
C ALA A 121 7.09 11.55 13.65
N ALA A 122 7.69 10.79 12.74
CA ALA A 122 6.96 9.83 11.90
C ALA A 122 6.36 8.69 12.74
N ALA A 123 7.08 8.21 13.75
CA ALA A 123 6.56 7.23 14.69
C ALA A 123 5.41 7.78 15.54
N ASP A 124 5.53 9.02 16.01
CA ASP A 124 4.47 9.69 16.79
C ASP A 124 3.22 9.95 15.93
N GLU A 125 3.39 10.38 14.67
CA GLU A 125 2.29 10.57 13.73
C GLU A 125 1.61 9.26 13.36
N LEU A 126 2.36 8.15 13.22
CA LEU A 126 1.78 6.83 13.03
C LEU A 126 0.87 6.45 14.21
N GLU A 127 1.34 6.64 15.45
CA GLU A 127 0.53 6.37 16.64
C GLU A 127 -0.72 7.24 16.66
N ARG A 128 -0.59 8.54 16.43
CA ARG A 128 -1.73 9.45 16.39
C ARG A 128 -2.74 9.06 15.31
N ALA A 129 -2.27 8.75 14.11
CA ALA A 129 -3.15 8.37 12.99
C ALA A 129 -3.91 7.07 13.29
N VAL A 130 -3.28 6.09 13.90
CA VAL A 130 -3.93 4.82 14.28
C VAL A 130 -4.89 5.02 15.44
N SER A 131 -4.46 5.71 16.51
CA SER A 131 -5.23 5.83 17.76
C SER A 131 -6.38 6.84 17.64
N ASP A 132 -6.14 8.01 17.02
CA ASP A 132 -7.09 9.12 17.02
C ASP A 132 -7.92 9.19 15.72
N LEU A 133 -7.33 8.80 14.58
CA LEU A 133 -8.00 8.85 13.28
C LEU A 133 -8.54 7.49 12.83
N GLY A 134 -8.16 6.39 13.52
CA GLY A 134 -8.59 5.03 13.21
C GLY A 134 -7.96 4.45 11.94
N PHE A 135 -6.76 4.92 11.58
CA PHE A 135 -6.04 4.41 10.43
C PHE A 135 -5.53 2.98 10.66
N ARG A 136 -5.18 2.30 9.58
CA ARG A 136 -4.93 0.85 9.56
C ARG A 136 -3.47 0.49 9.29
N GLY A 137 -2.58 1.45 9.35
CA GLY A 137 -1.15 1.35 9.07
C GLY A 137 -0.64 2.62 8.44
N ALA A 138 0.51 2.54 7.78
CA ALA A 138 1.08 3.66 7.04
C ALA A 138 1.52 3.25 5.65
N MET A 139 1.57 4.21 4.72
CA MET A 139 2.20 4.05 3.42
C MET A 139 3.49 4.89 3.37
N VAL A 140 4.59 4.25 2.97
CA VAL A 140 5.91 4.85 2.81
C VAL A 140 6.31 4.77 1.33
N ASN A 141 6.74 5.88 0.75
CA ASN A 141 7.04 5.99 -0.68
C ASN A 141 8.56 5.81 -0.95
N GLY A 142 8.96 4.57 -1.28
CA GLY A 142 10.35 4.26 -1.67
C GLY A 142 11.40 4.62 -0.62
N LEU A 143 12.49 5.26 -1.08
CA LEU A 143 13.60 5.67 -0.22
C LEU A 143 13.38 7.07 0.35
N THR A 144 13.82 7.28 1.59
CA THR A 144 13.91 8.58 2.21
C THR A 144 15.36 9.02 2.28
N ASP A 145 15.72 10.12 1.63
CA ASP A 145 17.10 10.62 1.51
C ASP A 145 18.10 9.55 1.03
N GLY A 146 17.67 8.74 0.06
CA GLY A 146 18.48 7.66 -0.50
C GLY A 146 18.67 6.45 0.41
N ARG A 147 17.88 6.29 1.47
CA ARG A 147 17.96 5.21 2.46
C ARG A 147 16.71 4.36 2.45
N PHE A 148 16.89 3.06 2.54
CA PHE A 148 15.83 2.08 2.69
C PHE A 148 15.46 1.89 4.17
N LEU A 149 14.31 1.29 4.45
CA LEU A 149 13.80 1.09 5.83
C LEU A 149 14.66 0.15 6.71
N ASP A 150 15.63 -0.57 6.14
CA ASP A 150 16.62 -1.33 6.91
C ASP A 150 17.69 -0.46 7.59
N ASP A 151 17.77 0.83 7.25
CA ASP A 151 18.64 1.79 7.94
C ASP A 151 18.14 2.02 9.39
N GLU A 152 19.07 2.02 10.35
CA GLU A 152 18.76 2.12 11.80
C GLU A 152 17.97 3.38 12.18
N ARG A 153 18.06 4.44 11.41
CA ARG A 153 17.29 5.67 11.61
C ARG A 153 15.79 5.46 11.62
N PHE A 154 15.28 4.44 10.90
CA PHE A 154 13.86 4.13 10.81
C PHE A 154 13.38 3.16 11.90
N THR A 155 14.27 2.73 12.81
CA THR A 155 13.91 1.89 13.97
C THR A 155 12.68 2.41 14.73
N PRO A 156 12.52 3.73 15.01
CA PRO A 156 11.34 4.23 15.72
C PRO A 156 10.02 3.92 15.00
N VAL A 157 9.99 4.08 13.67
CA VAL A 157 8.79 3.82 12.85
C VAL A 157 8.44 2.34 12.83
N LEU A 158 9.44 1.46 12.60
CA LEU A 158 9.23 0.00 12.54
C LEU A 158 8.79 -0.54 13.90
N ALA A 159 9.42 -0.09 14.99
CA ALA A 159 9.04 -0.47 16.34
C ALA A 159 7.61 -0.03 16.69
N ARG A 160 7.21 1.19 16.27
CA ARG A 160 5.86 1.70 16.50
C ARG A 160 4.81 0.92 15.70
N ALA A 161 5.10 0.57 14.45
CA ALA A 161 4.20 -0.25 13.64
C ALA A 161 3.94 -1.62 14.27
N VAL A 162 5.00 -2.28 14.79
CA VAL A 162 4.87 -3.55 15.54
C VAL A 162 4.08 -3.36 16.82
N ALA A 163 4.37 -2.32 17.60
CA ALA A 163 3.68 -2.06 18.87
C ALA A 163 2.18 -1.80 18.68
N LEU A 164 1.79 -1.17 17.58
CA LEU A 164 0.40 -0.90 17.22
C LEU A 164 -0.27 -2.08 16.49
N ASP A 165 0.52 -3.10 16.11
CA ASP A 165 0.07 -4.25 15.31
C ASP A 165 -0.63 -3.78 14.02
N VAL A 166 0.09 -2.93 13.25
CA VAL A 166 -0.35 -2.41 11.95
C VAL A 166 0.74 -2.56 10.89
N PRO A 167 0.39 -2.79 9.62
CA PRO A 167 1.37 -2.95 8.55
C PRO A 167 1.98 -1.63 8.10
N ILE A 168 3.17 -1.73 7.51
CA ILE A 168 3.78 -0.70 6.67
C ILE A 168 3.59 -1.11 5.20
N TYR A 169 2.90 -0.27 4.44
CA TYR A 169 2.80 -0.41 2.99
C TYR A 169 4.00 0.30 2.33
N ILE A 170 4.82 -0.43 1.61
CA ILE A 170 5.93 0.15 0.83
C ILE A 170 5.44 0.36 -0.59
N HIS A 171 5.19 1.62 -0.93
CA HIS A 171 4.79 2.05 -2.26
C HIS A 171 6.03 2.47 -3.06
N PRO A 172 6.10 2.19 -4.35
CA PRO A 172 7.23 2.60 -5.18
C PRO A 172 7.39 4.12 -5.27
N ASN A 173 8.62 4.54 -5.55
CA ASN A 173 8.96 5.92 -5.90
C ASN A 173 10.04 5.91 -6.97
N LEU A 174 10.35 7.09 -7.54
CA LEU A 174 11.45 7.22 -8.49
C LEU A 174 12.78 6.82 -7.83
N PRO A 175 13.66 6.15 -8.57
CA PRO A 175 14.98 5.79 -8.07
C PRO A 175 15.81 7.04 -7.76
N PRO A 176 16.84 6.92 -6.90
CA PRO A 176 17.77 8.02 -6.65
C PRO A 176 18.35 8.59 -7.95
N LYS A 177 18.60 9.90 -7.96
CA LYS A 177 19.08 10.60 -9.16
C LYS A 177 20.27 9.92 -9.86
N ALA A 178 21.22 9.40 -9.10
CA ALA A 178 22.40 8.71 -9.66
C ALA A 178 22.02 7.44 -10.43
N VAL A 179 21.01 6.70 -9.95
CA VAL A 179 20.48 5.52 -10.66
C VAL A 179 19.69 5.97 -11.88
N TYR A 180 18.86 7.01 -11.73
CA TYR A 180 18.07 7.57 -12.82
C TYR A 180 18.99 8.00 -13.98
N ASP A 181 20.00 8.81 -13.71
CA ASP A 181 20.93 9.32 -14.71
C ASP A 181 21.71 8.19 -15.42
N CYS A 182 22.02 7.11 -14.70
CA CYS A 182 22.78 6.01 -15.26
C CYS A 182 21.92 5.02 -16.10
N TYR A 183 20.68 4.76 -15.68
CA TYR A 183 19.87 3.67 -16.25
C TYR A 183 18.79 4.15 -17.21
N TYR A 184 18.26 5.36 -17.00
CA TYR A 184 17.03 5.80 -17.64
C TYR A 184 17.18 7.05 -18.49
N ASP A 185 18.28 7.81 -18.32
CA ASP A 185 18.54 8.99 -19.13
C ASP A 185 18.98 8.62 -20.55
N GLY A 186 18.85 9.59 -21.47
CA GLY A 186 19.26 9.43 -22.87
C GLY A 186 18.30 8.64 -23.77
N LEU A 187 17.16 8.16 -23.25
CA LEU A 187 16.11 7.51 -24.04
C LEU A 187 15.18 8.56 -24.73
N PRO A 188 14.64 8.25 -25.92
CA PRO A 188 13.87 9.23 -26.68
C PRO A 188 12.53 9.59 -26.01
N GLY A 189 12.16 10.86 -26.06
CA GLY A 189 10.89 11.39 -25.60
C GLY A 189 10.64 11.11 -24.12
N ARG A 190 9.53 10.45 -23.77
CA ARG A 190 9.16 10.08 -22.40
C ARG A 190 9.59 8.66 -22.00
N ALA A 191 10.35 7.96 -22.83
CA ALA A 191 10.69 6.55 -22.56
C ALA A 191 11.52 6.38 -21.27
N GLY A 192 12.47 7.28 -21.02
CA GLY A 192 13.28 7.25 -19.79
C GLY A 192 12.44 7.41 -18.52
N PRO A 193 11.68 8.50 -18.36
CA PRO A 193 10.77 8.68 -17.24
C PRO A 193 9.78 7.53 -17.03
N LEU A 194 9.19 7.00 -18.10
CA LEU A 194 8.27 5.86 -18.01
C LEU A 194 8.96 4.58 -17.59
N LEU A 195 10.19 4.32 -18.10
CA LEU A 195 10.99 3.16 -17.69
C LEU A 195 11.44 3.26 -16.23
N ALA A 196 11.80 4.46 -15.78
CA ALA A 196 12.18 4.72 -14.37
C ALA A 196 11.01 4.60 -13.39
N SER A 197 9.78 4.74 -13.88
CA SER A 197 8.56 4.62 -13.08
C SER A 197 7.83 3.29 -13.35
N GLY A 198 6.56 3.35 -13.72
CA GLY A 198 5.62 2.23 -13.77
C GLY A 198 5.95 1.11 -14.78
N ILE A 199 6.91 1.28 -15.71
CA ILE A 199 7.31 0.17 -16.58
C ILE A 199 8.23 -0.80 -15.82
N PHE A 200 9.22 -0.28 -15.04
CA PHE A 200 10.22 -1.16 -14.41
C PHE A 200 10.86 -0.58 -13.16
N GLY A 201 11.30 0.69 -13.18
CA GLY A 201 12.15 1.26 -12.13
C GLY A 201 11.50 1.20 -10.75
N TRP A 202 10.26 1.57 -10.64
CA TRP A 202 9.49 1.49 -9.39
C TRP A 202 9.47 0.07 -8.81
N HIS A 203 9.20 -0.90 -9.67
CA HIS A 203 9.10 -2.30 -9.27
C HIS A 203 10.44 -2.86 -8.79
N SER A 204 11.54 -2.51 -9.48
CA SER A 204 12.88 -2.96 -9.09
C SER A 204 13.35 -2.32 -7.77
N GLU A 205 13.08 -1.03 -7.55
CA GLU A 205 13.44 -0.35 -6.30
C GLU A 205 12.68 -0.94 -5.10
N THR A 206 11.38 -1.20 -5.26
CA THR A 206 10.56 -1.79 -4.18
C THR A 206 10.97 -3.24 -3.91
N ALA A 207 11.27 -4.02 -4.96
CA ALA A 207 11.81 -5.37 -4.77
C ALA A 207 13.15 -5.35 -4.00
N ILE A 208 14.08 -4.45 -4.36
CA ILE A 208 15.33 -4.25 -3.62
C ILE A 208 15.04 -3.87 -2.16
N HIS A 209 14.07 -3.01 -1.90
CA HIS A 209 13.69 -2.58 -0.55
C HIS A 209 13.32 -3.79 0.33
N VAL A 210 12.43 -4.66 -0.14
CA VAL A 210 12.01 -5.86 0.59
C VAL A 210 13.16 -6.87 0.76
N LEU A 211 13.94 -7.10 -0.30
CA LEU A 211 15.12 -7.97 -0.22
C LEU A 211 16.13 -7.46 0.81
N ARG A 212 16.35 -6.16 0.90
CA ARG A 212 17.21 -5.55 1.91
C ARG A 212 16.68 -5.76 3.31
N LEU A 213 15.38 -5.57 3.56
CA LEU A 213 14.77 -5.84 4.88
C LEU A 213 15.03 -7.28 5.33
N ALA A 214 14.87 -8.26 4.42
CA ALA A 214 15.13 -9.65 4.75
C ALA A 214 16.64 -9.94 4.97
N LEU A 215 17.51 -9.44 4.09
CA LEU A 215 18.96 -9.67 4.18
C LEU A 215 19.62 -8.95 5.36
N ALA A 216 19.07 -7.81 5.78
CA ALA A 216 19.54 -7.05 6.94
C ALA A 216 19.04 -7.61 8.29
N GLY A 217 18.22 -8.67 8.29
CA GLY A 217 17.66 -9.23 9.50
C GLY A 217 16.59 -8.35 10.16
N THR A 218 15.91 -7.51 9.37
CA THR A 218 14.91 -6.57 9.91
C THR A 218 13.71 -7.31 10.48
N PHE A 219 13.27 -8.40 9.87
CA PHE A 219 12.13 -9.19 10.36
C PHE A 219 12.47 -9.97 11.62
N GLU A 220 13.74 -10.38 11.81
CA GLU A 220 14.23 -10.97 13.05
C GLU A 220 14.35 -9.93 14.17
N LYS A 221 14.77 -8.71 13.85
CA LYS A 221 14.87 -7.58 14.79
C LYS A 221 13.49 -7.08 15.24
N PHE A 222 12.51 -7.13 14.35
CA PHE A 222 11.13 -6.68 14.59
C PHE A 222 10.13 -7.81 14.34
N PRO A 223 10.05 -8.83 15.24
CA PRO A 223 9.09 -9.90 15.12
C PRO A 223 7.66 -9.35 15.12
N GLY A 224 6.86 -9.78 14.15
CA GLY A 224 5.50 -9.26 13.95
C GLY A 224 5.40 -8.06 13.00
N LEU A 225 6.53 -7.54 12.50
CA LEU A 225 6.48 -6.54 11.44
C LEU A 225 5.80 -7.13 10.20
N THR A 226 4.71 -6.51 9.79
CA THR A 226 3.98 -6.84 8.56
C THR A 226 4.24 -5.77 7.52
N VAL A 227 4.66 -6.20 6.33
CA VAL A 227 4.89 -5.33 5.18
C VAL A 227 3.88 -5.66 4.08
N ILE A 228 3.40 -4.65 3.38
CA ILE A 228 2.57 -4.81 2.18
C ILE A 228 3.31 -4.16 1.00
N VAL A 229 3.27 -4.78 -0.16
CA VAL A 229 3.77 -4.21 -1.42
C VAL A 229 2.74 -4.36 -2.53
N GLY A 230 2.75 -3.43 -3.45
CA GLY A 230 1.82 -3.36 -4.56
C GLY A 230 2.16 -4.25 -5.76
N HIS A 231 1.51 -3.94 -6.87
CA HIS A 231 1.86 -4.30 -8.25
C HIS A 231 2.26 -5.78 -8.42
N MET A 232 1.42 -6.68 -7.86
CA MET A 232 1.62 -8.13 -7.92
C MET A 232 2.93 -8.58 -7.25
N GLY A 233 3.38 -7.86 -6.20
CA GLY A 233 4.58 -8.20 -5.44
C GLY A 233 5.88 -7.69 -6.03
N GLU A 234 5.84 -6.67 -6.89
CA GLU A 234 7.00 -5.89 -7.30
C GLU A 234 8.18 -6.75 -7.80
N MET A 235 7.91 -7.73 -8.65
CA MET A 235 8.88 -8.70 -9.19
C MET A 235 9.39 -9.74 -8.17
N LEU A 236 9.13 -9.62 -6.88
CA LEU A 236 9.59 -10.59 -5.86
C LEU A 236 9.17 -12.03 -6.19
N PRO A 237 7.91 -12.32 -6.60
CA PRO A 237 7.47 -13.68 -6.89
C PRO A 237 8.36 -14.39 -7.93
N PHE A 238 8.87 -13.64 -8.90
CA PHE A 238 9.72 -14.19 -9.94
C PHE A 238 11.15 -14.48 -9.45
N MET A 239 11.66 -13.73 -8.45
CA MET A 239 13.06 -13.74 -8.06
C MET A 239 13.37 -14.59 -6.82
N LEU A 240 12.38 -14.92 -5.97
CA LEU A 240 12.61 -15.55 -4.65
C LEU A 240 13.37 -16.86 -4.75
N GLY A 241 12.96 -17.78 -5.63
CA GLY A 241 13.65 -19.06 -5.79
C GLY A 241 15.11 -18.89 -6.25
N ARG A 242 15.35 -17.94 -7.17
CA ARG A 242 16.73 -17.65 -7.61
C ARG A 242 17.57 -17.03 -6.49
N ALA A 243 16.98 -16.18 -5.66
CA ALA A 243 17.66 -15.59 -4.51
C ALA A 243 18.11 -16.69 -3.52
N ASP A 244 17.20 -17.61 -3.20
CA ASP A 244 17.52 -18.74 -2.32
C ASP A 244 18.63 -19.64 -2.87
N ASP A 245 18.58 -20.01 -4.15
CA ASP A 245 19.61 -20.82 -4.80
C ASP A 245 21.01 -20.16 -4.69
N VAL A 246 21.07 -18.84 -4.90
CA VAL A 246 22.34 -18.09 -4.80
C VAL A 246 22.84 -18.06 -3.36
N LEU A 247 21.97 -17.79 -2.39
CA LEU A 247 22.34 -17.74 -0.97
C LEU A 247 22.82 -19.09 -0.48
N LEU A 248 22.09 -20.16 -0.74
CA LEU A 248 22.46 -21.54 -0.38
C LEU A 248 23.80 -21.95 -1.00
N SER A 249 24.06 -21.61 -2.26
CA SER A 249 25.33 -21.91 -2.95
C SER A 249 26.55 -21.22 -2.30
N ARG A 250 26.30 -20.21 -1.48
CA ARG A 250 27.32 -19.44 -0.74
C ARG A 250 27.33 -19.74 0.75
N GLY A 251 26.54 -20.72 1.22
CA GLY A 251 26.45 -21.12 2.62
C GLY A 251 25.63 -20.16 3.49
N ALA A 252 24.82 -19.28 2.88
CA ALA A 252 23.89 -18.41 3.57
C ALA A 252 22.48 -19.03 3.63
N ASN A 253 21.65 -18.56 4.57
CA ASN A 253 20.27 -19.03 4.71
C ASN A 253 19.38 -18.47 3.59
N PRO A 254 18.38 -19.25 3.12
CA PRO A 254 17.37 -18.77 2.19
C PRO A 254 16.49 -17.69 2.87
N ILE A 255 15.92 -16.78 2.07
CA ILE A 255 15.12 -15.65 2.54
C ILE A 255 13.65 -15.69 2.09
N SER A 256 13.31 -16.61 1.18
CA SER A 256 11.94 -16.66 0.62
C SER A 256 10.88 -16.88 1.70
N HIS A 257 11.12 -17.79 2.65
CA HIS A 257 10.20 -18.05 3.76
C HIS A 257 10.02 -16.80 4.64
N THR A 258 11.13 -16.13 5.01
CA THR A 258 11.07 -14.88 5.79
C THR A 258 10.23 -13.84 5.06
N ILE A 259 10.41 -13.68 3.74
CA ILE A 259 9.63 -12.72 2.94
C ILE A 259 8.16 -13.15 2.91
N VAL A 260 7.84 -14.38 2.55
CA VAL A 260 6.44 -14.85 2.43
C VAL A 260 5.71 -14.79 3.78
N ASP A 261 6.40 -15.02 4.90
CA ASP A 261 5.80 -15.00 6.23
C ASP A 261 5.45 -13.59 6.70
N ASN A 262 6.19 -12.56 6.26
CA ASN A 262 6.06 -11.18 6.75
C ASN A 262 5.50 -10.21 5.72
N VAL A 263 5.41 -10.61 4.44
CA VAL A 263 5.00 -9.71 3.33
C VAL A 263 3.68 -10.17 2.72
N TYR A 264 2.78 -9.21 2.55
CA TYR A 264 1.58 -9.33 1.74
C TYR A 264 1.76 -8.57 0.44
N ILE A 265 1.10 -9.04 -0.61
CA ILE A 265 1.16 -8.40 -1.92
C ILE A 265 -0.23 -8.03 -2.41
N THR A 266 -0.33 -7.00 -3.28
CA THR A 266 -1.61 -6.59 -3.85
C THR A 266 -1.63 -6.69 -5.37
N THR A 267 -2.84 -6.63 -5.95
CA THR A 267 -3.06 -6.68 -7.40
C THR A 267 -2.96 -5.32 -8.08
N SER A 268 -2.68 -4.24 -7.32
CA SER A 268 -2.73 -2.86 -7.82
C SER A 268 -2.06 -2.68 -9.17
N GLY A 269 -2.72 -2.01 -10.11
CA GLY A 269 -2.18 -1.67 -11.43
C GLY A 269 -1.86 -2.84 -12.37
N VAL A 270 -1.85 -4.10 -11.89
CA VAL A 270 -1.41 -5.28 -12.66
C VAL A 270 -2.54 -6.30 -12.82
N PHE A 271 -3.35 -6.16 -13.87
CA PHE A 271 -4.54 -6.99 -14.11
C PHE A 271 -4.32 -8.02 -15.21
N HIS A 272 -3.25 -8.81 -15.07
CA HIS A 272 -2.85 -9.85 -16.02
C HIS A 272 -2.71 -11.20 -15.33
N LEU A 273 -3.17 -12.26 -16.01
CA LEU A 273 -3.19 -13.60 -15.43
C LEU A 273 -1.79 -14.17 -15.19
N SER A 274 -0.82 -13.91 -16.08
CA SER A 274 0.54 -14.47 -15.96
C SER A 274 1.27 -14.00 -14.69
N PRO A 275 1.38 -12.69 -14.38
CA PRO A 275 1.97 -12.26 -13.11
C PRO A 275 1.16 -12.74 -11.90
N PHE A 276 -0.17 -12.81 -12.00
CA PHE A 276 -1.00 -13.34 -10.92
C PHE A 276 -0.70 -14.81 -10.59
N LEU A 277 -0.59 -15.66 -11.59
CA LEU A 277 -0.27 -17.08 -11.38
C LEU A 277 1.13 -17.26 -10.77
N ASN A 278 2.09 -16.44 -11.17
CA ASN A 278 3.41 -16.41 -10.55
C ASN A 278 3.32 -16.00 -9.07
N ALA A 279 2.60 -14.92 -8.76
CA ALA A 279 2.37 -14.44 -7.41
C ALA A 279 1.63 -15.49 -6.55
N LEU A 280 0.59 -16.12 -7.10
CA LEU A 280 -0.17 -17.18 -6.41
C LEU A 280 0.71 -18.40 -6.10
N THR A 281 1.62 -18.76 -7.00
CA THR A 281 2.56 -19.89 -6.79
C THR A 281 3.59 -19.57 -5.71
N ALA A 282 4.10 -18.34 -5.65
CA ALA A 282 5.14 -17.94 -4.72
C ALA A 282 4.61 -17.61 -3.32
N PHE A 283 3.47 -16.90 -3.23
CA PHE A 283 2.93 -16.37 -1.97
C PHE A 283 1.70 -17.12 -1.45
N GLY A 284 0.98 -17.83 -2.32
CA GLY A 284 -0.31 -18.42 -1.97
C GLY A 284 -1.45 -17.40 -1.83
N ALA A 285 -2.69 -17.87 -1.86
CA ALA A 285 -3.88 -17.01 -1.79
C ALA A 285 -4.02 -16.28 -0.45
N ASP A 286 -3.40 -16.77 0.62
CA ASP A 286 -3.47 -16.18 1.97
C ASP A 286 -2.62 -14.91 2.12
N ARG A 287 -1.76 -14.59 1.13
CA ARG A 287 -0.85 -13.43 1.13
C ARG A 287 -1.16 -12.43 0.02
N ILE A 288 -2.18 -12.67 -0.80
CA ILE A 288 -2.58 -11.76 -1.88
C ILE A 288 -3.84 -11.01 -1.46
N MET A 289 -3.87 -9.69 -1.69
CA MET A 289 -5.02 -8.83 -1.46
C MET A 289 -5.41 -8.10 -2.75
N PHE A 290 -6.68 -7.80 -2.91
CA PHE A 290 -7.15 -7.03 -4.05
C PHE A 290 -6.83 -5.55 -3.87
N SER A 291 -6.44 -4.88 -4.95
CA SER A 291 -6.26 -3.44 -5.02
C SER A 291 -6.37 -2.95 -6.47
N VAL A 292 -6.63 -1.67 -6.66
CA VAL A 292 -6.83 -1.08 -7.98
C VAL A 292 -5.67 -0.16 -8.37
N ASP A 293 -5.12 0.61 -7.45
CA ASP A 293 -4.25 1.76 -7.72
C ASP A 293 -5.06 2.96 -8.27
N TYR A 294 -6.30 3.13 -7.72
CA TYR A 294 -7.18 4.22 -8.14
C TYR A 294 -6.66 5.58 -7.62
N PRO A 295 -6.65 6.64 -8.41
CA PRO A 295 -7.22 6.76 -9.76
C PRO A 295 -6.23 6.51 -10.92
N TYR A 296 -4.98 6.11 -10.65
CA TYR A 296 -3.97 5.84 -11.69
C TYR A 296 -4.33 4.64 -12.55
N SER A 297 -5.02 3.68 -11.95
CA SER A 297 -5.70 2.58 -12.65
C SER A 297 -7.21 2.64 -12.46
N ALA A 298 -7.96 2.14 -13.43
CA ALA A 298 -9.42 2.20 -13.39
C ALA A 298 -10.05 1.00 -12.66
N ASN A 299 -11.16 1.23 -11.96
CA ASN A 299 -11.90 0.18 -11.24
C ASN A 299 -12.44 -0.93 -12.17
N ALA A 300 -12.89 -0.58 -13.39
CA ALA A 300 -13.51 -1.53 -14.31
C ALA A 300 -12.59 -2.70 -14.71
N PRO A 301 -11.36 -2.50 -15.24
CA PRO A 301 -10.45 -3.59 -15.55
C PRO A 301 -10.03 -4.40 -14.31
N ALA A 302 -9.82 -3.75 -13.16
CA ALA A 302 -9.49 -4.42 -11.90
C ALA A 302 -10.61 -5.37 -11.47
N ARG A 303 -11.85 -4.90 -11.49
CA ARG A 303 -13.02 -5.71 -11.15
C ARG A 303 -13.19 -6.89 -12.12
N LYS A 304 -13.12 -6.64 -13.42
CA LYS A 304 -13.19 -7.69 -14.44
C LYS A 304 -12.09 -8.75 -14.26
N PHE A 305 -10.88 -8.30 -13.90
CA PHE A 305 -9.78 -9.20 -13.61
C PHE A 305 -10.10 -10.10 -12.41
N LEU A 306 -10.52 -9.54 -11.26
CA LEU A 306 -10.88 -10.30 -10.07
C LEU A 306 -11.96 -11.34 -10.36
N ASP A 307 -13.00 -10.99 -11.13
CA ASP A 307 -14.08 -11.88 -11.48
C ASP A 307 -13.63 -13.05 -12.40
N ALA A 308 -12.63 -12.80 -13.25
CA ALA A 308 -12.13 -13.78 -14.23
C ALA A 308 -11.03 -14.71 -13.68
N LEU A 309 -10.51 -14.47 -12.46
CA LEU A 309 -9.43 -15.29 -11.90
C LEU A 309 -9.85 -16.74 -11.72
N PRO A 310 -9.01 -17.71 -12.09
CA PRO A 310 -9.28 -19.15 -11.93
C PRO A 310 -9.03 -19.61 -10.48
N LEU A 311 -9.88 -19.15 -9.57
CA LEU A 311 -9.76 -19.39 -8.14
C LEU A 311 -10.92 -20.23 -7.61
N SER A 312 -10.66 -20.97 -6.54
CA SER A 312 -11.72 -21.53 -5.72
C SER A 312 -12.57 -20.38 -5.11
N PRO A 313 -13.86 -20.60 -4.79
CA PRO A 313 -14.66 -19.59 -4.09
C PRO A 313 -14.01 -19.12 -2.79
N ALA A 314 -13.38 -20.00 -2.04
CA ALA A 314 -12.70 -19.66 -0.78
C ALA A 314 -11.48 -18.76 -1.02
N ASP A 315 -10.62 -19.06 -2.00
CA ASP A 315 -9.45 -18.24 -2.29
C ASP A 315 -9.83 -16.89 -2.90
N ARG A 316 -10.91 -16.84 -3.70
CA ARG A 316 -11.47 -15.58 -4.19
C ARG A 316 -11.91 -14.67 -3.05
N ILE A 317 -12.58 -15.20 -2.03
CA ILE A 317 -12.98 -14.45 -0.82
C ILE A 317 -11.76 -13.94 -0.07
N LYS A 318 -10.73 -14.77 0.13
CA LYS A 318 -9.48 -14.33 0.78
C LYS A 318 -8.87 -13.12 0.06
N ILE A 319 -8.72 -13.21 -1.26
CA ILE A 319 -8.09 -12.15 -2.07
C ILE A 319 -8.98 -10.91 -2.16
N ALA A 320 -10.30 -11.08 -2.36
CA ALA A 320 -11.22 -9.97 -2.51
C ALA A 320 -11.36 -9.10 -1.26
N HIS A 321 -11.30 -9.71 -0.06
CA HIS A 321 -11.42 -8.96 1.19
C HIS A 321 -10.84 -9.67 2.42
N GLY A 322 -10.91 -11.01 2.52
CA GLY A 322 -10.63 -11.71 3.78
C GLY A 322 -9.23 -11.47 4.34
N ASN A 323 -8.21 -11.39 3.49
CA ASN A 323 -6.86 -11.07 3.93
C ASN A 323 -6.75 -9.61 4.39
N ALA A 324 -7.35 -8.66 3.65
CA ALA A 324 -7.38 -7.25 4.03
C ALA A 324 -8.16 -7.04 5.35
N ASP A 325 -9.34 -7.65 5.49
CA ASP A 325 -10.13 -7.59 6.72
C ASP A 325 -9.31 -8.07 7.93
N ARG A 326 -8.57 -9.17 7.79
CA ARG A 326 -7.75 -9.74 8.86
C ARG A 326 -6.56 -8.87 9.21
N ILE A 327 -5.77 -8.42 8.22
CA ILE A 327 -4.52 -7.70 8.46
C ILE A 327 -4.77 -6.25 8.87
N LEU A 328 -5.81 -5.63 8.31
CA LEU A 328 -6.15 -4.24 8.58
C LEU A 328 -7.26 -4.11 9.65
N LYS A 329 -7.74 -5.24 10.21
CA LYS A 329 -8.78 -5.26 11.24
C LYS A 329 -10.03 -4.47 10.81
N LEU A 330 -10.52 -4.77 9.57
CA LEU A 330 -11.63 -4.03 8.94
C LEU A 330 -13.01 -4.62 9.26
N ASP A 331 -13.13 -5.50 10.23
CA ASP A 331 -14.40 -6.18 10.55
C ASP A 331 -15.57 -5.20 10.73
N ALA A 332 -16.71 -5.55 10.15
CA ALA A 332 -17.94 -4.77 10.16
C ALA A 332 -18.54 -4.54 11.57
N SER A 333 -17.92 -5.07 12.63
CA SER A 333 -18.37 -4.96 14.02
C SER A 333 -17.64 -3.89 14.83
N THR A 334 -16.56 -3.28 14.37
CA THR A 334 -15.96 -2.13 15.04
C THR A 334 -16.81 -0.89 14.81
N LYS A 335 -17.93 -0.80 15.54
CA LYS A 335 -18.62 0.46 15.74
C LYS A 335 -17.63 1.39 16.44
N PHE A 336 -17.17 2.41 15.75
CA PHE A 336 -16.56 3.57 16.37
C PHE A 336 -17.56 4.07 17.41
N ASP A 337 -17.25 3.99 18.69
CA ASP A 337 -18.05 4.59 19.75
C ASP A 337 -17.98 6.11 19.58
N ALA A 338 -18.95 6.65 18.85
CA ALA A 338 -19.11 8.10 18.61
C ALA A 338 -19.52 8.87 19.90
N HIS A 339 -19.42 8.25 21.08
CA HIS A 339 -19.92 8.83 22.35
C HIS A 339 -18.85 9.47 23.24
N ALA A 340 -17.59 9.60 22.80
CA ALA A 340 -16.53 10.18 23.63
C ALA A 340 -16.30 11.70 23.44
N GLN A 341 -17.10 12.42 22.65
CA GLN A 341 -16.95 13.88 22.46
C GLN A 341 -18.24 14.65 22.53
N THR A 342 -18.98 14.52 23.67
CA THR A 342 -19.98 15.53 24.06
C THR A 342 -19.70 15.97 25.51
N ALA A 343 -18.44 16.34 25.78
CA ALA A 343 -18.09 17.01 27.04
C ALA A 343 -16.78 17.78 26.84
N MET A 344 -16.86 18.95 26.19
CA MET A 344 -16.05 20.15 26.46
C MET A 344 -16.66 21.33 25.71
#